data_2a448e9401d048a456aa30056bd2d123
#
_entry.id   2a448e9401d048a456aa30056bd2d123
#
_cell.length_a   1.000
_cell.length_b   1.000
_cell.length_c   1.000
_cell.angle_alpha   90.00
_cell.angle_beta   90.00
_cell.angle_gamma   90.00
#
_symmetry.space_group_name_H-M   'P 1'
#
loop_
_entity.id
_entity.type
_entity.pdbx_description
1 polymer ?
#
loop_
_entity_poly.entity_id
_entity_poly.type
_entity_poly.pdbx_seq_one_letter_code
_entity_poly.pdbx_strand_id
1 'polypeptide(L)'
;APLPAPSNWSKDGKLREQMWPEEAQLDGAWMESDPRVSWIMEMLKTQLKHKKVLLIARSGPVVEALENALRIHAGIRTAMFHEGMSLLERDQAAAYFAEESYGAQILLCSEIGSEGRNFQFASDLILFDLPANPDVLEQRIGRLDRIGQENRIQIHVPYLVGTAQERMFRWYNEALNIFSNISPTAQTLQENFILEIKDCLLNDKPEAFEVLLEAVNVQRQALEHELQAGRDRLLEYNSCRPMVAQEIVTALE
;
A
#
# COMPACT_ATOMS: atom_id res chain seq x y z
N ALA A 1 -7.01 -28.24 8.71
CA ALA A 1 -6.02 -27.42 9.40
C ALA A 1 -6.37 -25.97 9.08
N PRO A 2 -6.32 -25.02 10.04
CA PRO A 2 -6.55 -23.63 9.74
C PRO A 2 -5.54 -23.15 8.70
N LEU A 3 -6.02 -22.41 7.68
CA LEU A 3 -5.17 -21.81 6.65
C LEU A 3 -4.17 -20.86 7.31
N PRO A 4 -2.90 -20.86 6.88
CA PRO A 4 -1.91 -19.94 7.45
C PRO A 4 -2.31 -18.50 7.11
N ALA A 5 -2.53 -17.70 8.15
CA ALA A 5 -2.81 -16.29 7.97
C ALA A 5 -1.66 -15.59 7.18
N PRO A 6 -1.94 -14.54 6.40
CA PRO A 6 -0.92 -13.75 5.67
C PRO A 6 0.24 -13.28 6.55
N SER A 7 -0.01 -13.06 7.85
CA SER A 7 1.00 -12.74 8.86
C SER A 7 2.11 -13.80 8.98
N ASN A 8 1.89 -15.04 8.53
CA ASN A 8 2.90 -16.08 8.54
C ASN A 8 3.83 -16.09 7.32
N TRP A 9 3.53 -15.31 6.28
CA TRP A 9 4.39 -15.20 5.10
C TRP A 9 5.76 -14.62 5.43
N SER A 10 5.84 -13.69 6.37
CA SER A 10 7.10 -13.14 6.85
C SER A 10 8.01 -14.15 7.57
N LYS A 11 7.46 -15.31 7.99
CA LYS A 11 8.21 -16.40 8.63
C LYS A 11 8.69 -17.45 7.63
N ASP A 12 8.18 -17.44 6.39
CA ASP A 12 8.63 -18.33 5.32
C ASP A 12 9.89 -17.74 4.67
N GLY A 13 11.06 -18.33 4.95
CA GLY A 13 12.34 -17.83 4.50
C GLY A 13 12.44 -17.67 2.97
N LYS A 14 11.92 -18.64 2.19
CA LYS A 14 11.96 -18.56 0.73
C LYS A 14 11.07 -17.45 0.18
N LEU A 15 9.86 -17.33 0.70
CA LEU A 15 8.95 -16.28 0.27
C LEU A 15 9.49 -14.90 0.64
N ARG A 16 10.10 -14.78 1.82
CA ARG A 16 10.74 -13.55 2.28
C ARG A 16 11.88 -13.11 1.36
N GLU A 17 12.76 -14.02 0.97
CA GLU A 17 13.86 -13.72 0.05
C GLU A 17 13.37 -13.28 -1.33
N GLN A 18 12.24 -13.80 -1.82
CA GLN A 18 11.70 -13.43 -3.11
C GLN A 18 10.90 -12.14 -3.10
N MET A 19 10.16 -11.89 -2.03
CA MET A 19 9.32 -10.69 -1.90
C MET A 19 10.10 -9.47 -1.42
N TRP A 20 11.04 -9.69 -0.49
CA TRP A 20 11.79 -8.64 0.21
C TRP A 20 13.29 -8.98 0.28
N PRO A 21 13.98 -9.06 -0.87
CA PRO A 21 15.38 -9.46 -0.93
C PRO A 21 16.32 -8.53 -0.16
N GLU A 22 15.94 -7.27 0.00
CA GLU A 22 16.65 -6.27 0.78
C GLU A 22 16.79 -6.62 2.26
N GLU A 23 15.86 -7.37 2.81
CA GLU A 23 15.90 -7.80 4.22
C GLU A 23 16.92 -8.91 4.50
N ALA A 24 17.40 -9.58 3.45
CA ALA A 24 18.43 -10.62 3.60
C ALA A 24 19.85 -10.02 3.65
N GLN A 25 20.02 -8.77 3.26
CA GLN A 25 21.32 -8.07 3.16
C GLN A 25 21.36 -6.89 4.13
N LEU A 26 21.60 -7.17 5.41
CA LEU A 26 21.57 -6.17 6.48
C LEU A 26 22.71 -5.15 6.43
N ASP A 27 23.74 -5.38 5.62
CA ASP A 27 24.90 -4.50 5.45
C ASP A 27 24.65 -3.28 4.55
N GLY A 28 23.45 -3.20 3.94
CA GLY A 28 23.07 -2.11 3.04
C GLY A 28 23.74 -2.16 1.67
N ALA A 29 24.57 -3.14 1.36
CA ALA A 29 25.27 -3.24 0.07
C ALA A 29 24.31 -3.43 -1.12
N TRP A 30 23.11 -3.95 -0.86
CA TRP A 30 22.05 -4.11 -1.86
C TRP A 30 21.65 -2.79 -2.55
N MET A 31 21.76 -1.65 -1.87
CA MET A 31 21.34 -0.35 -2.42
C MET A 31 22.10 0.05 -3.69
N GLU A 32 23.36 -0.33 -3.81
CA GLU A 32 24.17 0.00 -4.99
C GLU A 32 23.79 -0.82 -6.22
N SER A 33 23.24 -2.02 -6.00
CA SER A 33 22.89 -2.97 -7.06
C SER A 33 21.39 -3.04 -7.36
N ASP A 34 20.53 -2.54 -6.48
CA ASP A 34 19.08 -2.62 -6.66
C ASP A 34 18.58 -1.53 -7.63
N PRO A 35 18.06 -1.90 -8.81
CA PRO A 35 17.62 -0.93 -9.80
C PRO A 35 16.42 -0.10 -9.33
N ARG A 36 15.66 -0.54 -8.33
CA ARG A 36 14.56 0.23 -7.72
C ARG A 36 15.09 1.50 -7.06
N VAL A 37 16.27 1.42 -6.40
CA VAL A 37 16.91 2.57 -5.75
C VAL A 37 17.35 3.60 -6.79
N SER A 38 18.00 3.16 -7.86
CA SER A 38 18.41 4.03 -8.96
C SER A 38 17.20 4.70 -9.62
N TRP A 39 16.11 3.95 -9.83
CA TRP A 39 14.87 4.47 -10.37
C TRP A 39 14.25 5.55 -9.46
N ILE A 40 14.21 5.33 -8.14
CA ILE A 40 13.71 6.32 -7.18
C ILE A 40 14.54 7.61 -7.23
N MET A 41 15.86 7.47 -7.26
CA MET A 41 16.78 8.63 -7.38
C MET A 41 16.50 9.46 -8.64
N GLU A 42 16.29 8.79 -9.78
CA GLU A 42 15.98 9.45 -11.04
C GLU A 42 14.61 10.15 -10.99
N MET A 43 13.58 9.46 -10.50
CA MET A 43 12.24 10.02 -10.36
C MET A 43 12.24 11.28 -9.49
N LEU A 44 12.91 11.24 -8.35
CA LEU A 44 13.00 12.39 -7.43
C LEU A 44 13.78 13.57 -8.02
N LYS A 45 14.72 13.32 -8.92
CA LYS A 45 15.49 14.38 -9.63
C LYS A 45 14.75 14.94 -10.85
N THR A 46 13.81 14.21 -11.40
CA THR A 46 13.10 14.55 -12.65
C THR A 46 11.62 14.82 -12.43
N GLN A 47 10.77 13.82 -12.52
CA GLN A 47 9.32 13.95 -12.51
C GLN A 47 8.76 14.43 -11.15
N LEU A 48 9.43 14.08 -10.06
CA LEU A 48 9.03 14.41 -8.69
C LEU A 48 9.89 15.54 -8.07
N LYS A 49 10.70 16.24 -8.87
CA LYS A 49 11.68 17.21 -8.38
C LYS A 49 11.13 18.30 -7.47
N HIS A 50 9.91 18.73 -7.69
CA HIS A 50 9.25 19.81 -6.94
C HIS A 50 8.04 19.34 -6.14
N LYS A 51 7.95 18.03 -5.90
CA LYS A 51 6.84 17.43 -5.18
C LYS A 51 7.28 16.93 -3.81
N LYS A 52 6.34 16.92 -2.87
CA LYS A 52 6.48 16.22 -1.60
C LYS A 52 6.07 14.78 -1.79
N VAL A 53 6.97 13.86 -1.47
CA VAL A 53 6.81 12.43 -1.71
C VAL A 53 6.82 11.67 -0.39
N LEU A 54 5.85 10.80 -0.17
CA LEU A 54 5.88 9.82 0.91
C LEU A 54 6.39 8.49 0.36
N LEU A 55 7.43 7.93 0.96
CA LEU A 55 7.87 6.58 0.66
C LEU A 55 7.60 5.68 1.86
N ILE A 56 6.98 4.54 1.63
CA ILE A 56 6.76 3.54 2.67
C ILE A 56 7.52 2.28 2.31
N ALA A 57 8.32 1.81 3.27
CA ALA A 57 9.01 0.53 3.23
C ALA A 57 8.62 -0.29 4.48
N ARG A 58 8.87 -1.59 4.42
CA ARG A 58 8.42 -2.54 5.43
C ARG A 58 9.07 -2.34 6.80
N SER A 59 10.37 -1.99 6.86
CA SER A 59 11.13 -2.00 8.12
C SER A 59 12.04 -0.78 8.27
N GLY A 60 12.36 -0.42 9.54
CA GLY A 60 13.26 0.66 9.87
C GLY A 60 14.63 0.54 9.22
N PRO A 61 15.32 -0.61 9.26
CA PRO A 61 16.62 -0.79 8.60
C PRO A 61 16.60 -0.50 7.09
N VAL A 62 15.52 -0.88 6.39
CA VAL A 62 15.36 -0.55 4.96
C VAL A 62 15.16 0.95 4.76
N VAL A 63 14.38 1.60 5.62
CA VAL A 63 14.18 3.06 5.61
C VAL A 63 15.50 3.80 5.82
N GLU A 64 16.30 3.41 6.81
CA GLU A 64 17.60 4.01 7.10
C GLU A 64 18.57 3.84 5.92
N ALA A 65 18.61 2.65 5.33
CA ALA A 65 19.44 2.36 4.19
C ALA A 65 19.07 3.23 2.97
N LEU A 66 17.77 3.30 2.64
CA LEU A 66 17.26 4.14 1.55
C LEU A 66 17.52 5.64 1.81
N GLU A 67 17.29 6.11 3.03
CA GLU A 67 17.57 7.51 3.40
C GLU A 67 19.04 7.85 3.14
N ASN A 68 19.94 7.01 3.63
CA ASN A 68 21.36 7.19 3.46
C ASN A 68 21.77 7.23 1.97
N ALA A 69 21.24 6.31 1.16
CA ALA A 69 21.48 6.28 -0.28
C ALA A 69 20.97 7.56 -0.97
N LEU A 70 19.74 7.99 -0.71
CA LEU A 70 19.14 9.17 -1.33
C LEU A 70 19.87 10.46 -0.93
N ARG A 71 20.26 10.58 0.33
CA ARG A 71 20.98 11.74 0.86
C ARG A 71 22.41 11.82 0.35
N ILE A 72 23.16 10.72 0.41
CA ILE A 72 24.59 10.72 0.07
C ILE A 72 24.81 10.67 -1.44
N HIS A 73 24.18 9.72 -2.14
CA HIS A 73 24.46 9.50 -3.57
C HIS A 73 23.61 10.37 -4.50
N ALA A 74 22.45 10.85 -4.03
CA ALA A 74 21.57 11.66 -4.86
C ALA A 74 21.51 13.14 -4.43
N GLY A 75 21.97 13.49 -3.22
CA GLY A 75 21.88 14.83 -2.67
C GLY A 75 20.45 15.31 -2.42
N ILE A 76 19.53 14.38 -2.18
CA ILE A 76 18.12 14.67 -1.96
C ILE A 76 17.91 15.00 -0.48
N ARG A 77 17.09 16.01 -0.20
CA ARG A 77 16.67 16.34 1.17
C ARG A 77 15.64 15.34 1.65
N THR A 78 16.00 14.58 2.66
CA THR A 78 15.24 13.46 3.20
C THR A 78 14.82 13.72 4.64
N ALA A 79 13.69 13.16 5.03
CA ALA A 79 13.29 12.96 6.42
C ALA A 79 12.89 11.49 6.58
N MET A 80 12.94 10.94 7.79
CA MET A 80 12.56 9.55 8.02
C MET A 80 11.73 9.37 9.28
N PHE A 81 10.90 8.32 9.24
CA PHE A 81 10.05 7.85 10.33
C PHE A 81 10.17 6.35 10.47
N HIS A 82 10.66 5.85 11.59
CA HIS A 82 10.67 4.43 11.88
C HIS A 82 10.51 4.18 13.39
N GLU A 83 10.29 2.93 13.74
CA GLU A 83 10.00 2.49 15.10
C GLU A 83 11.11 2.78 16.11
N GLY A 84 12.36 2.86 15.67
CA GLY A 84 13.51 3.19 16.51
C GLY A 84 13.63 4.65 16.93
N MET A 85 12.84 5.56 16.34
CA MET A 85 12.89 7.00 16.62
C MET A 85 11.98 7.37 17.81
N SER A 86 12.45 8.32 18.63
CA SER A 86 11.65 8.93 19.68
C SER A 86 10.50 9.77 19.09
N LEU A 87 9.49 10.08 19.91
CA LEU A 87 8.37 10.91 19.49
C LEU A 87 8.82 12.30 19.03
N LEU A 88 9.80 12.89 19.73
CA LEU A 88 10.34 14.21 19.38
C LEU A 88 11.05 14.21 18.02
N GLU A 89 11.86 13.20 17.73
CA GLU A 89 12.54 13.06 16.43
C GLU A 89 11.52 12.90 15.29
N ARG A 90 10.45 12.12 15.51
CA ARG A 90 9.36 11.99 14.54
C ARG A 90 8.62 13.31 14.32
N ASP A 91 8.38 14.10 15.37
CA ASP A 91 7.75 15.42 15.25
C ASP A 91 8.63 16.39 14.46
N GLN A 92 9.92 16.39 14.71
CA GLN A 92 10.89 17.21 13.97
C GLN A 92 10.96 16.78 12.48
N ALA A 93 10.98 15.49 12.21
CA ALA A 93 10.99 14.96 10.84
C ALA A 93 9.70 15.35 10.09
N ALA A 94 8.53 15.27 10.73
CA ALA A 94 7.27 15.70 10.15
C ALA A 94 7.24 17.20 9.85
N ALA A 95 7.69 18.02 10.80
CA ALA A 95 7.79 19.47 10.62
C ALA A 95 8.74 19.83 9.48
N TYR A 96 9.89 19.15 9.41
CA TYR A 96 10.87 19.34 8.32
C TYR A 96 10.29 18.90 6.97
N PHE A 97 9.52 17.83 6.91
CA PHE A 97 8.86 17.41 5.68
C PHE A 97 7.73 18.34 5.26
N ALA A 98 6.99 18.93 6.20
CA ALA A 98 5.92 19.88 5.92
C ALA A 98 6.42 21.24 5.42
N GLU A 99 7.68 21.63 5.72
CA GLU A 99 8.27 22.88 5.27
C GLU A 99 8.45 22.90 3.74
N GLU A 100 7.86 23.88 3.06
CA GLU A 100 7.81 23.94 1.60
C GLU A 100 9.14 24.36 0.97
N SER A 101 9.79 25.39 1.54
CA SER A 101 10.94 26.04 0.90
C SER A 101 12.26 25.30 1.12
N TYR A 102 12.50 24.91 2.38
CA TYR A 102 13.79 24.32 2.80
C TYR A 102 13.65 22.89 3.30
N GLY A 103 12.43 22.40 3.42
CA GLY A 103 12.10 21.10 3.98
C GLY A 103 12.53 19.90 3.13
N ALA A 104 12.37 18.72 3.69
CA ALA A 104 12.60 17.47 2.98
C ALA A 104 11.69 17.35 1.76
N GLN A 105 12.24 16.84 0.67
CA GLN A 105 11.49 16.50 -0.54
C GLN A 105 10.73 15.19 -0.33
N ILE A 106 11.37 14.24 0.35
CA ILE A 106 10.82 12.91 0.59
C ILE A 106 10.85 12.58 2.08
N LEU A 107 9.76 12.00 2.57
CA LEU A 107 9.66 11.37 3.87
C LEU A 107 9.63 9.85 3.69
N LEU A 108 10.60 9.17 4.27
CA LEU A 108 10.67 7.71 4.26
C LEU A 108 10.11 7.16 5.57
N CYS A 109 9.13 6.25 5.48
CA CYS A 109 8.46 5.69 6.65
C CYS A 109 8.54 4.16 6.67
N SER A 110 8.72 3.58 7.86
CA SER A 110 8.36 2.19 8.10
C SER A 110 6.85 2.05 8.33
N GLU A 111 6.32 0.83 8.26
CA GLU A 111 4.89 0.57 8.52
C GLU A 111 4.44 1.15 9.86
N ILE A 112 5.16 0.84 10.92
CA ILE A 112 4.83 1.26 12.29
C ILE A 112 5.05 2.77 12.47
N GLY A 113 6.09 3.31 11.85
CA GLY A 113 6.45 4.73 11.98
C GLY A 113 5.38 5.69 11.48
N SER A 114 4.61 5.30 10.47
CA SER A 114 3.65 6.18 9.80
C SER A 114 2.28 6.28 10.49
N GLU A 115 2.00 5.51 11.54
CA GLU A 115 0.69 5.50 12.20
C GLU A 115 0.29 6.85 12.81
N GLY A 116 -0.98 7.22 12.62
CA GLY A 116 -1.59 8.39 13.28
C GLY A 116 -1.25 9.77 12.72
N ARG A 117 -0.40 9.89 11.69
CA ARG A 117 0.00 11.16 11.08
C ARG A 117 -0.74 11.47 9.78
N ASN A 118 -0.90 12.76 9.50
CA ASN A 118 -1.55 13.27 8.31
C ASN A 118 -0.51 13.95 7.41
N PHE A 119 -0.40 13.50 6.15
CA PHE A 119 0.51 14.02 5.14
C PHE A 119 -0.23 14.47 3.87
N GLN A 120 -1.45 15.02 4.02
CA GLN A 120 -2.33 15.41 2.90
C GLN A 120 -1.72 16.46 1.94
N PHE A 121 -0.67 17.16 2.34
CA PHE A 121 0.08 18.06 1.47
C PHE A 121 0.98 17.32 0.47
N ALA A 122 1.23 16.03 0.66
CA ALA A 122 1.89 15.17 -0.32
C ALA A 122 0.87 14.48 -1.21
N SER A 123 1.14 14.37 -2.50
CA SER A 123 0.26 13.73 -3.48
C SER A 123 0.88 12.48 -4.13
N ASP A 124 2.16 12.23 -3.87
CA ASP A 124 2.91 11.13 -4.47
C ASP A 124 3.36 10.15 -3.38
N LEU A 125 2.94 8.89 -3.54
CA LEU A 125 3.26 7.77 -2.65
C LEU A 125 4.14 6.78 -3.40
N ILE A 126 5.32 6.47 -2.86
CA ILE A 126 6.16 5.37 -3.32
C ILE A 126 6.00 4.21 -2.33
N LEU A 127 5.56 3.07 -2.82
CA LEU A 127 5.54 1.81 -2.07
C LEU A 127 6.77 1.01 -2.48
N PHE A 128 7.83 1.09 -1.68
CA PHE A 128 9.11 0.43 -1.99
C PHE A 128 8.98 -1.09 -2.05
N ASP A 129 8.16 -1.61 -1.19
CA ASP A 129 7.75 -3.01 -1.15
C ASP A 129 6.23 -3.12 -0.98
N LEU A 130 5.68 -4.26 -1.35
CA LEU A 130 4.27 -4.56 -1.15
C LEU A 130 4.10 -5.49 0.06
N PRO A 131 3.16 -5.20 0.97
CA PRO A 131 2.87 -6.08 2.10
C PRO A 131 2.19 -7.37 1.63
N ALA A 132 2.22 -8.40 2.45
CA ALA A 132 1.51 -9.65 2.16
C ALA A 132 -0.01 -9.56 2.42
N ASN A 133 -0.46 -8.57 3.19
CA ASN A 133 -1.86 -8.37 3.58
C ASN A 133 -2.44 -7.16 2.86
N PRO A 134 -3.57 -7.30 2.14
CA PRO A 134 -4.25 -6.20 1.46
C PRO A 134 -4.69 -5.08 2.41
N ASP A 135 -5.13 -5.38 3.63
CA ASP A 135 -5.52 -4.36 4.61
C ASP A 135 -4.35 -3.43 4.97
N VAL A 136 -3.13 -3.98 5.06
CA VAL A 136 -1.91 -3.19 5.30
C VAL A 136 -1.61 -2.30 4.09
N LEU A 137 -1.83 -2.80 2.87
CA LEU A 137 -1.67 -1.99 1.66
C LEU A 137 -2.68 -0.83 1.63
N GLU A 138 -3.94 -1.09 1.94
CA GLU A 138 -4.97 -0.04 2.04
C GLU A 138 -4.63 0.98 3.14
N GLN A 139 -4.11 0.55 4.28
CA GLN A 139 -3.64 1.44 5.34
C GLN A 139 -2.47 2.31 4.86
N ARG A 140 -1.51 1.78 4.09
CA ARG A 140 -0.42 2.56 3.50
C ARG A 140 -0.96 3.63 2.54
N ILE A 141 -1.88 3.28 1.66
CA ILE A 141 -2.53 4.22 0.73
C ILE A 141 -3.31 5.28 1.50
N GLY A 142 -4.07 4.87 2.51
CA GLY A 142 -4.85 5.76 3.37
C GLY A 142 -4.04 6.76 4.19
N ARG A 143 -2.70 6.70 4.18
CA ARG A 143 -1.86 7.77 4.76
C ARG A 143 -1.99 9.09 4.01
N LEU A 144 -2.20 9.03 2.69
CA LEU A 144 -2.42 10.19 1.84
C LEU A 144 -3.89 10.34 1.45
N ASP A 145 -4.60 9.23 1.23
CA ASP A 145 -6.00 9.21 0.80
C ASP A 145 -6.94 9.41 2.01
N ARG A 146 -7.20 10.67 2.34
CA ARG A 146 -8.08 11.06 3.46
C ARG A 146 -9.06 12.12 3.04
N ILE A 147 -10.14 12.26 3.82
CA ILE A 147 -11.12 13.34 3.67
C ILE A 147 -10.38 14.69 3.75
N GLY A 148 -10.51 15.51 2.70
CA GLY A 148 -9.83 16.80 2.55
C GLY A 148 -8.58 16.75 1.66
N GLN A 149 -8.24 15.61 1.05
CA GLN A 149 -7.24 15.55 -0.01
C GLN A 149 -7.78 16.19 -1.29
N GLU A 150 -7.17 17.27 -1.72
CA GLU A 150 -7.59 18.04 -2.91
C GLU A 150 -6.93 17.52 -4.20
N ASN A 151 -5.79 16.85 -4.07
CA ASN A 151 -5.03 16.35 -5.20
C ASN A 151 -5.24 14.86 -5.41
N ARG A 152 -5.28 14.44 -6.68
CA ARG A 152 -5.27 13.02 -7.02
C ARG A 152 -3.94 12.40 -6.56
N ILE A 153 -4.02 11.35 -5.76
CA ILE A 153 -2.85 10.62 -5.30
C ILE A 153 -2.25 9.81 -6.45
N GLN A 154 -0.94 9.92 -6.62
CA GLN A 154 -0.16 9.12 -7.55
C GLN A 154 0.59 8.05 -6.76
N ILE A 155 0.33 6.79 -7.06
CA ILE A 155 0.97 5.65 -6.39
C ILE A 155 2.03 5.07 -7.34
N HIS A 156 3.26 5.01 -6.87
CA HIS A 156 4.41 4.48 -7.58
C HIS A 156 4.87 3.18 -6.90
N VAL A 157 4.92 2.09 -7.64
CA VAL A 157 5.32 0.78 -7.12
C VAL A 157 6.48 0.26 -7.96
N PRO A 158 7.74 0.48 -7.55
CA PRO A 158 8.89 -0.13 -8.20
C PRO A 158 8.94 -1.62 -7.90
N TYR A 159 9.08 -2.45 -8.92
CA TYR A 159 9.24 -3.90 -8.78
C TYR A 159 10.23 -4.46 -9.80
N LEU A 160 10.79 -5.61 -9.50
CA LEU A 160 11.69 -6.32 -10.40
C LEU A 160 10.88 -7.25 -11.32
N VAL A 161 11.02 -7.04 -12.62
CA VAL A 161 10.32 -7.84 -13.65
C VAL A 161 10.74 -9.31 -13.59
N GLY A 162 9.81 -10.24 -13.78
CA GLY A 162 10.03 -11.68 -13.73
C GLY A 162 10.14 -12.25 -12.30
N THR A 163 9.86 -11.47 -11.27
CA THR A 163 10.01 -11.89 -9.87
C THR A 163 8.67 -12.04 -9.15
N ALA A 164 8.71 -12.50 -7.90
CA ALA A 164 7.56 -12.52 -7.02
C ALA A 164 6.99 -11.11 -6.74
N GLN A 165 7.83 -10.07 -6.83
CA GLN A 165 7.38 -8.68 -6.65
C GLN A 165 6.43 -8.24 -7.78
N GLU A 166 6.75 -8.57 -9.04
CA GLU A 166 5.85 -8.32 -10.17
C GLU A 166 4.54 -9.08 -10.01
N ARG A 167 4.60 -10.37 -9.66
CA ARG A 167 3.39 -11.18 -9.44
C ARG A 167 2.52 -10.62 -8.31
N MET A 168 3.14 -10.14 -7.23
CA MET A 168 2.40 -9.50 -6.14
C MET A 168 1.79 -8.16 -6.54
N PHE A 169 2.51 -7.35 -7.34
CA PHE A 169 1.95 -6.12 -7.90
C PHE A 169 0.73 -6.43 -8.79
N ARG A 170 0.86 -7.39 -9.71
CA ARG A 170 -0.24 -7.80 -10.59
C ARG A 170 -1.43 -8.38 -9.82
N TRP A 171 -1.16 -9.14 -8.76
CA TRP A 171 -2.19 -9.64 -7.86
C TRP A 171 -3.02 -8.50 -7.27
N TYR A 172 -2.37 -7.49 -6.71
CA TYR A 172 -3.06 -6.33 -6.14
C TYR A 172 -3.75 -5.47 -7.19
N ASN A 173 -3.11 -5.25 -8.33
CA ASN A 173 -3.62 -4.37 -9.37
C ASN A 173 -4.70 -5.03 -10.23
N GLU A 174 -4.48 -6.25 -10.71
CA GLU A 174 -5.33 -6.89 -11.69
C GLU A 174 -6.42 -7.77 -11.04
N ALA A 175 -6.09 -8.56 -10.00
CA ALA A 175 -7.05 -9.42 -9.34
C ALA A 175 -7.88 -8.70 -8.27
N LEU A 176 -7.22 -7.99 -7.33
CA LEU A 176 -7.91 -7.34 -6.21
C LEU A 176 -8.35 -5.90 -6.50
N ASN A 177 -7.77 -5.24 -7.52
CA ASN A 177 -8.05 -3.86 -7.95
C ASN A 177 -7.89 -2.79 -6.84
N ILE A 178 -6.98 -2.99 -5.90
CA ILE A 178 -6.82 -2.15 -4.70
C ILE A 178 -6.35 -0.73 -5.04
N PHE A 179 -5.53 -0.58 -6.10
CA PHE A 179 -4.99 0.75 -6.47
C PHE A 179 -6.02 1.68 -7.11
N SER A 180 -7.14 1.16 -7.58
CA SER A 180 -8.18 1.97 -8.24
C SER A 180 -9.32 2.34 -7.31
N ASN A 181 -9.66 1.47 -6.36
CA ASN A 181 -10.79 1.64 -5.44
C ASN A 181 -10.50 0.93 -4.11
N ILE A 182 -11.12 1.42 -3.02
CA ILE A 182 -11.21 0.66 -1.78
C ILE A 182 -11.96 -0.64 -2.08
N SER A 183 -11.30 -1.77 -1.84
CA SER A 183 -11.85 -3.09 -2.18
C SER A 183 -12.38 -3.82 -0.94
N PRO A 184 -13.69 -3.77 -0.68
CA PRO A 184 -14.28 -4.43 0.50
C PRO A 184 -14.19 -5.96 0.43
N THR A 185 -13.81 -6.51 -0.73
CA THR A 185 -13.68 -7.95 -0.98
C THR A 185 -12.24 -8.44 -0.97
N ALA A 186 -11.27 -7.54 -0.94
CA ALA A 186 -9.84 -7.89 -1.11
C ALA A 186 -9.35 -8.88 -0.06
N GLN A 187 -9.67 -8.66 1.22
CA GLN A 187 -9.28 -9.55 2.29
C GLN A 187 -9.90 -10.95 2.13
N THR A 188 -11.18 -11.03 1.81
CA THR A 188 -11.89 -12.31 1.59
C THR A 188 -11.29 -13.07 0.41
N LEU A 189 -11.01 -12.39 -0.69
CA LEU A 189 -10.38 -12.99 -1.87
C LEU A 189 -8.96 -13.47 -1.56
N GLN A 190 -8.17 -12.67 -0.84
CA GLN A 190 -6.84 -13.07 -0.40
C GLN A 190 -6.88 -14.34 0.46
N GLU A 191 -7.83 -14.45 1.38
CA GLU A 191 -7.99 -15.63 2.23
C GLU A 191 -8.42 -16.86 1.44
N ASN A 192 -9.34 -16.70 0.49
CA ASN A 192 -9.84 -17.79 -0.35
C ASN A 192 -8.75 -18.39 -1.25
N PHE A 193 -7.81 -17.57 -1.74
CA PHE A 193 -6.79 -17.99 -2.70
C PHE A 193 -5.36 -17.95 -2.13
N ILE A 194 -5.23 -17.98 -0.81
CA ILE A 194 -3.93 -17.78 -0.12
C ILE A 194 -2.89 -18.84 -0.48
N LEU A 195 -3.30 -20.08 -0.74
CA LEU A 195 -2.38 -21.15 -1.08
C LEU A 195 -1.92 -21.06 -2.53
N GLU A 196 -2.84 -20.73 -3.43
CA GLU A 196 -2.60 -20.60 -4.87
C GLU A 196 -1.67 -19.42 -5.15
N ILE A 197 -1.95 -18.25 -4.55
CA ILE A 197 -1.07 -17.10 -4.73
C ILE A 197 0.31 -17.36 -4.13
N LYS A 198 0.39 -17.99 -2.95
CA LYS A 198 1.67 -18.35 -2.36
C LYS A 198 2.48 -19.31 -3.24
N ASP A 199 1.84 -20.30 -3.83
CA ASP A 199 2.49 -21.21 -4.77
C ASP A 199 3.01 -20.48 -6.01
N CYS A 200 2.23 -19.56 -6.57
CA CYS A 200 2.65 -18.75 -7.71
C CYS A 200 3.78 -17.75 -7.37
N LEU A 201 3.86 -17.27 -6.13
CA LEU A 201 4.96 -16.40 -5.69
C LEU A 201 6.28 -17.17 -5.52
N LEU A 202 6.20 -18.41 -5.01
CA LEU A 202 7.37 -19.26 -4.75
C LEU A 202 7.90 -19.99 -5.99
N ASN A 203 7.03 -20.28 -6.93
CA ASN A 203 7.34 -21.08 -8.11
C ASN A 203 7.05 -20.28 -9.37
N ASP A 204 7.95 -20.36 -10.35
CA ASP A 204 7.75 -19.69 -11.64
C ASP A 204 6.77 -20.51 -12.51
N LYS A 205 5.48 -20.18 -12.37
CA LYS A 205 4.36 -20.82 -13.06
C LYS A 205 3.50 -19.77 -13.75
N PRO A 206 3.96 -19.14 -14.83
CA PRO A 206 3.26 -18.01 -15.45
C PRO A 206 1.85 -18.36 -15.91
N GLU A 207 1.65 -19.51 -16.53
CA GLU A 207 0.32 -19.96 -17.01
C GLU A 207 -0.67 -20.16 -15.85
N ALA A 208 -0.22 -20.79 -14.76
CA ALA A 208 -1.07 -20.98 -13.56
C ALA A 208 -1.40 -19.64 -12.90
N PHE A 209 -0.50 -18.69 -12.94
CA PHE A 209 -0.73 -17.34 -12.40
C PHE A 209 -1.77 -16.57 -13.23
N GLU A 210 -1.74 -16.63 -14.57
CA GLU A 210 -2.77 -16.01 -15.42
C GLU A 210 -4.16 -16.60 -15.14
N VAL A 211 -4.26 -17.93 -15.04
CA VAL A 211 -5.52 -18.61 -14.69
C VAL A 211 -6.02 -18.18 -13.30
N LEU A 212 -5.12 -18.04 -12.33
CA LEU A 212 -5.47 -17.56 -10.99
C LEU A 212 -6.02 -16.14 -11.03
N LEU A 213 -5.36 -15.21 -11.75
CA LEU A 213 -5.82 -13.82 -11.88
C LEU A 213 -7.23 -13.75 -12.47
N GLU A 214 -7.50 -14.54 -13.50
CA GLU A 214 -8.82 -14.60 -14.15
C GLU A 214 -9.90 -15.15 -13.20
N ALA A 215 -9.60 -16.25 -12.51
CA ALA A 215 -10.52 -16.86 -11.54
C ALA A 215 -10.90 -15.89 -10.40
N VAL A 216 -9.91 -15.16 -9.88
CA VAL A 216 -10.13 -14.18 -8.81
C VAL A 216 -10.92 -12.97 -9.31
N ASN A 217 -10.66 -12.49 -10.53
CA ASN A 217 -11.42 -11.41 -11.14
C ASN A 217 -12.92 -11.76 -11.27
N VAL A 218 -13.22 -12.96 -11.72
CA VAL A 218 -14.62 -13.44 -11.82
C VAL A 218 -15.27 -13.46 -10.43
N GLN A 219 -14.59 -14.00 -9.43
CA GLN A 219 -15.13 -14.07 -8.08
C GLN A 219 -15.27 -12.69 -7.44
N ARG A 220 -14.32 -11.77 -7.68
CA ARG A 220 -14.40 -10.38 -7.23
C ARG A 220 -15.65 -9.69 -7.77
N GLN A 221 -15.90 -9.78 -9.08
CA GLN A 221 -17.08 -9.19 -9.71
C GLN A 221 -18.38 -9.75 -9.13
N ALA A 222 -18.45 -11.06 -8.88
CA ALA A 222 -19.61 -11.68 -8.25
C ALA A 222 -19.85 -11.15 -6.82
N LEU A 223 -18.80 -11.08 -5.99
CA LEU A 223 -18.90 -10.56 -4.62
C LEU A 223 -19.25 -9.06 -4.59
N GLU A 224 -18.67 -8.26 -5.47
CA GLU A 224 -18.99 -6.83 -5.59
C GLU A 224 -20.46 -6.61 -5.98
N HIS A 225 -20.97 -7.42 -6.92
CA HIS A 225 -22.37 -7.38 -7.33
C HIS A 225 -23.32 -7.78 -6.17
N GLU A 226 -22.99 -8.83 -5.41
CA GLU A 226 -23.77 -9.23 -4.24
C GLU A 226 -23.79 -8.14 -3.15
N LEU A 227 -22.64 -7.52 -2.88
CA LEU A 227 -22.54 -6.40 -1.93
C LEU A 227 -23.37 -5.20 -2.37
N GLN A 228 -23.33 -4.86 -3.67
CA GLN A 228 -24.14 -3.77 -4.20
C GLN A 228 -25.64 -4.07 -4.07
N ALA A 229 -26.07 -5.25 -4.49
CA ALA A 229 -27.47 -5.68 -4.34
C ALA A 229 -27.94 -5.70 -2.87
N GLY A 230 -27.05 -6.06 -1.95
CA GLY A 230 -27.32 -6.00 -0.52
C GLY A 230 -27.47 -4.57 0.00
N ARG A 231 -26.61 -3.65 -0.42
CA ARG A 231 -26.70 -2.22 -0.08
C ARG A 231 -27.96 -1.57 -0.64
N ASP A 232 -28.32 -1.87 -1.88
CA ASP A 232 -29.52 -1.34 -2.53
C ASP A 232 -30.78 -1.78 -1.79
N ARG A 233 -30.87 -3.06 -1.38
CA ARG A 233 -31.97 -3.57 -0.55
C ARG A 233 -32.05 -2.89 0.81
N LEU A 234 -30.90 -2.62 1.47
CA LEU A 234 -30.88 -1.90 2.74
C LEU A 234 -31.32 -0.44 2.60
N LEU A 235 -30.92 0.22 1.51
CA LEU A 235 -31.34 1.58 1.19
C LEU A 235 -32.84 1.63 0.89
N GLU A 236 -33.36 0.71 0.11
CA GLU A 236 -34.80 0.57 -0.14
C GLU A 236 -35.56 0.32 1.17
N TYR A 237 -35.11 -0.61 2.00
CA TYR A 237 -35.74 -0.91 3.30
C TYR A 237 -35.73 0.29 4.25
N ASN A 238 -34.63 1.07 4.27
CA ASN A 238 -34.54 2.27 5.12
C ASN A 238 -35.24 3.49 4.54
N SER A 239 -35.41 3.58 3.21
CA SER A 239 -36.13 4.67 2.55
C SER A 239 -37.67 4.45 2.58
N CYS A 240 -38.11 3.21 2.51
CA CYS A 240 -39.52 2.85 2.66
C CYS A 240 -39.88 2.66 4.15
N ARG A 241 -40.15 3.76 4.86
CA ARG A 241 -40.84 3.77 6.15
C ARG A 241 -42.24 4.35 5.98
N PRO A 242 -43.19 3.66 5.31
CA PRO A 242 -44.54 4.20 5.07
C PRO A 242 -45.30 4.50 6.36
N MET A 243 -45.05 3.73 7.44
CA MET A 243 -45.68 3.96 8.75
C MET A 243 -45.17 5.26 9.40
N VAL A 244 -43.86 5.55 9.34
CA VAL A 244 -43.32 6.80 9.92
C VAL A 244 -43.75 8.02 9.12
N ALA A 245 -43.83 7.92 7.80
CA ALA A 245 -44.34 9.00 6.95
C ALA A 245 -45.84 9.24 7.26
N GLN A 246 -46.63 8.22 7.50
CA GLN A 246 -48.04 8.34 7.83
C GLN A 246 -48.27 8.92 9.24
N GLU A 247 -47.45 8.56 10.22
CA GLU A 247 -47.45 9.15 11.56
C GLU A 247 -47.09 10.64 11.54
N ILE A 248 -46.12 11.04 10.73
CA ILE A 248 -45.75 12.47 10.55
C ILE A 248 -46.91 13.26 9.90
N VAL A 249 -47.54 12.71 8.88
CA VAL A 249 -48.70 13.36 8.22
C VAL A 249 -49.86 13.49 9.19
N THR A 250 -50.18 12.46 9.96
CA THR A 250 -51.27 12.48 10.96
C THR A 250 -50.98 13.42 12.14
N ALA A 251 -49.70 13.71 12.44
CA ALA A 251 -49.31 14.63 13.50
C ALA A 251 -49.27 16.13 13.02
N LEU A 252 -49.40 16.35 11.72
CA LEU A 252 -49.40 17.69 11.11
C LEU A 252 -50.82 18.14 10.71
N GLU A 253 -51.81 17.25 10.73
CA GLU A 253 -53.24 17.55 10.63
C GLU A 253 -53.86 17.79 12.02
#